data_cfd7728ed924bd7b55624c3e55efd0b6
#
_entry.id   cfd7728ed924bd7b55624c3e55efd0b6
#
_cell.length_a   1.000
_cell.length_b   1.000
_cell.length_c   1.000
_cell.angle_alpha   90.00
_cell.angle_beta   90.00
_cell.angle_gamma   90.00
#
_symmetry.space_group_name_H-M   'P 1'
#
loop_
_entity.id
_entity.type
_entity.pdbx_description
1 polymer ?
#
loop_
_entity_poly.entity_id
_entity_poly.type
_entity_poly.pdbx_seq_one_letter_code
_entity_poly.pdbx_strand_id
1 'polypeptide(L)'
;MNKTIKKYKIAIVGAGPAGYFTAQAFQKAQSENLAFEIDMIEKLPTPWGLVRSGVAPDHQKIKTVSKVFEKIAKENRFRLFANVELGKDVSLKDLRDQYDVVILATGASKGRKLGIPGEGLRNSLSAAEFVPWYNAHPDYVDVEVDLSSDTAVVIGAGNVAMDVARILAIDPTELDPTDVAEHALTRLKQSNIRTVIICGRRGPEHAAFTAPELRDLPKLENTNVSIDSKQIEDAIKRIIELGEIEKDLKNNIEAMRLIAEQQKKAVARKLEIKFLSAPIEIKGNGKVAEIVFTVNKVEGGKVIATKDTFSIKTGLVVTAIGYDSIEYSGVSIESGRISNIAGHVEHNVYVAGWAKRGPTGVIGTNKSDSNDVVDLVIKSLKEPKTSEGITALLKSGHEVIDQIAWEKINASEVISGEIVGKPRVKEVDWKQLISLGRS
;
A
#
# COMPACT_ATOMS: atom_id res chain seq x y z
N MET A 1 -3.08 35.27 -36.21
CA MET A 1 -3.67 35.46 -34.87
C MET A 1 -2.85 34.66 -33.89
N ASN A 2 -2.15 35.31 -32.95
CA ASN A 2 -1.48 34.59 -31.87
C ASN A 2 -2.56 33.91 -31.03
N LYS A 3 -2.67 32.57 -31.12
CA LYS A 3 -3.55 31.83 -30.27
C LYS A 3 -3.00 31.92 -28.83
N THR A 4 -3.75 32.55 -27.94
CA THR A 4 -3.37 32.64 -26.51
C THR A 4 -3.42 31.24 -25.90
N ILE A 5 -2.31 30.79 -25.30
CA ILE A 5 -2.25 29.50 -24.61
C ILE A 5 -3.14 29.58 -23.37
N LYS A 6 -4.16 28.70 -23.27
CA LYS A 6 -4.94 28.54 -22.03
C LYS A 6 -4.12 27.76 -21.02
N LYS A 7 -3.87 28.36 -19.86
CA LYS A 7 -3.12 27.76 -18.76
C LYS A 7 -4.05 27.43 -17.61
N TYR A 8 -4.11 26.17 -17.24
CA TYR A 8 -4.92 25.66 -16.14
C TYR A 8 -4.06 25.28 -14.95
N LYS A 9 -4.50 25.59 -13.75
CA LYS A 9 -3.86 25.19 -12.50
C LYS A 9 -4.51 23.92 -11.95
N ILE A 10 -3.70 22.92 -11.74
CA ILE A 10 -4.11 21.60 -11.28
C ILE A 10 -3.50 21.33 -9.90
N ALA A 11 -4.34 21.09 -8.89
CA ALA A 11 -3.89 20.54 -7.63
C ALA A 11 -4.02 19.01 -7.66
N ILE A 12 -2.94 18.30 -7.35
CA ILE A 12 -2.94 16.85 -7.16
C ILE A 12 -2.60 16.57 -5.71
N VAL A 13 -3.54 16.06 -4.94
CA VAL A 13 -3.37 15.74 -3.52
C VAL A 13 -2.98 14.27 -3.36
N GLY A 14 -1.75 14.03 -2.93
CA GLY A 14 -1.10 12.74 -2.78
C GLY A 14 -0.02 12.50 -3.82
N ALA A 15 1.24 12.40 -3.36
CA ALA A 15 2.42 12.15 -4.18
C ALA A 15 2.78 10.66 -4.27
N GLY A 16 1.76 9.78 -4.35
CA GLY A 16 1.91 8.37 -4.64
C GLY A 16 1.84 8.06 -6.16
N PRO A 17 1.83 6.77 -6.55
CA PRO A 17 1.76 6.36 -7.95
C PRO A 17 0.61 6.99 -8.74
N ALA A 18 -0.59 7.07 -8.14
CA ALA A 18 -1.75 7.69 -8.78
C ALA A 18 -1.51 9.18 -9.06
N GLY A 19 -0.94 9.92 -8.09
CA GLY A 19 -0.62 11.34 -8.26
C GLY A 19 0.39 11.57 -9.38
N TYR A 20 1.51 10.85 -9.38
CA TYR A 20 2.53 10.99 -10.42
C TYR A 20 2.02 10.59 -11.80
N PHE A 21 1.28 9.50 -11.95
CA PHE A 21 0.72 9.15 -13.25
C PHE A 21 -0.37 10.12 -13.72
N THR A 22 -1.12 10.72 -12.81
CA THR A 22 -2.05 11.82 -13.13
C THR A 22 -1.29 13.06 -13.63
N ALA A 23 -0.21 13.45 -12.97
CA ALA A 23 0.67 14.51 -13.44
C ALA A 23 1.23 14.21 -14.84
N GLN A 24 1.72 12.97 -15.07
CA GLN A 24 2.19 12.54 -16.38
C GLN A 24 1.10 12.63 -17.47
N ALA A 25 -0.13 12.25 -17.14
CA ALA A 25 -1.24 12.32 -18.08
C ALA A 25 -1.54 13.78 -18.50
N PHE A 26 -1.57 14.73 -17.54
CA PHE A 26 -1.70 16.15 -17.85
C PHE A 26 -0.51 16.67 -18.66
N GLN A 27 0.73 16.30 -18.33
CA GLN A 27 1.92 16.70 -19.08
C GLN A 27 1.86 16.25 -20.54
N LYS A 28 1.35 15.03 -20.80
CA LYS A 28 1.18 14.50 -22.16
C LYS A 28 0.03 15.15 -22.93
N ALA A 29 -0.98 15.62 -22.24
CA ALA A 29 -2.15 16.27 -22.85
C ALA A 29 -1.88 17.74 -23.21
N GLN A 30 -0.73 18.32 -22.87
CA GLN A 30 -0.35 19.67 -23.28
C GLN A 30 -0.22 19.80 -24.78
N SER A 31 -0.55 20.97 -25.30
CA SER A 31 -0.45 21.31 -26.73
C SER A 31 -0.05 22.77 -26.91
N GLU A 32 0.09 23.24 -28.13
CA GLU A 32 0.37 24.64 -28.46
C GLU A 32 -0.66 25.63 -27.88
N ASN A 33 -1.89 25.17 -27.60
CA ASN A 33 -2.99 26.01 -27.11
C ASN A 33 -3.42 25.67 -25.68
N LEU A 34 -2.84 24.64 -25.06
CA LEU A 34 -3.26 24.09 -23.77
C LEU A 34 -2.06 23.76 -22.91
N ALA A 35 -2.00 24.33 -21.71
CA ALA A 35 -0.94 24.08 -20.74
C ALA A 35 -1.51 23.84 -19.35
N PHE A 36 -0.83 23.01 -18.57
CA PHE A 36 -1.17 22.67 -17.19
C PHE A 36 -0.03 23.04 -16.24
N GLU A 37 -0.33 23.83 -15.24
CA GLU A 37 0.55 24.11 -14.11
C GLU A 37 0.13 23.17 -12.97
N ILE A 38 1.01 22.26 -12.54
CA ILE A 38 0.69 21.17 -11.63
C ILE A 38 1.35 21.42 -10.28
N ASP A 39 0.54 21.52 -9.25
CA ASP A 39 0.96 21.56 -7.85
C ASP A 39 0.61 20.21 -7.21
N MET A 40 1.65 19.43 -6.88
CA MET A 40 1.50 18.16 -6.17
C MET A 40 1.65 18.39 -4.68
N ILE A 41 0.62 18.06 -3.92
CA ILE A 41 0.51 18.31 -2.48
C ILE A 41 0.65 16.97 -1.77
N GLU A 42 1.56 16.87 -0.81
CA GLU A 42 1.83 15.65 -0.06
C GLU A 42 1.91 15.92 1.44
N LYS A 43 1.22 15.09 2.24
CA LYS A 43 1.24 15.18 3.69
C LYS A 43 2.64 14.97 4.26
N LEU A 44 3.35 13.96 3.78
CA LEU A 44 4.68 13.61 4.29
C LEU A 44 5.75 14.57 3.74
N PRO A 45 6.87 14.75 4.44
CA PRO A 45 8.03 15.43 3.88
C PRO A 45 8.65 14.74 2.66
N THR A 46 8.25 13.49 2.42
CA THR A 46 8.80 12.63 1.38
C THR A 46 7.70 12.13 0.46
N PRO A 47 7.84 12.26 -0.89
CA PRO A 47 6.89 11.75 -1.86
C PRO A 47 7.04 10.24 -2.08
N TRP A 48 6.38 9.73 -3.13
CA TRP A 48 6.34 8.37 -3.67
C TRP A 48 5.32 7.43 -3.01
N GLY A 49 4.68 7.85 -1.91
CA GLY A 49 3.61 7.10 -1.25
C GLY A 49 4.01 5.66 -0.94
N LEU A 50 3.18 4.68 -1.33
CA LEU A 50 3.43 3.26 -1.06
C LEU A 50 4.67 2.69 -1.78
N VAL A 51 5.21 3.32 -2.81
CA VAL A 51 6.49 2.89 -3.40
C VAL A 51 7.62 3.04 -2.40
N ARG A 52 7.57 4.09 -1.57
CA ARG A 52 8.52 4.32 -0.49
C ARG A 52 8.17 3.53 0.77
N SER A 53 6.90 3.61 1.22
CA SER A 53 6.49 3.16 2.57
C SER A 53 5.53 1.97 2.59
N GLY A 54 5.27 1.32 1.45
CA GLY A 54 4.35 0.18 1.34
C GLY A 54 4.94 -1.04 0.65
N VAL A 55 5.70 -0.87 -0.43
CA VAL A 55 6.38 -1.98 -1.11
C VAL A 55 7.42 -2.59 -0.18
N ALA A 56 7.39 -3.92 -0.04
CA ALA A 56 8.28 -4.64 0.86
C ALA A 56 9.77 -4.34 0.58
N PRO A 57 10.63 -4.28 1.62
CA PRO A 57 12.03 -3.88 1.48
C PRO A 57 12.86 -4.83 0.62
N ASP A 58 12.48 -6.09 0.50
CA ASP A 58 13.10 -7.09 -0.36
C ASP A 58 12.67 -7.01 -1.84
N HIS A 59 11.66 -6.20 -2.16
CA HIS A 59 11.17 -5.97 -3.53
C HIS A 59 11.76 -4.71 -4.19
N GLN A 60 13.08 -4.56 -4.15
CA GLN A 60 13.79 -3.38 -4.67
C GLN A 60 13.50 -3.10 -6.16
N LYS A 61 13.31 -4.15 -6.98
CA LYS A 61 12.98 -4.01 -8.40
C LYS A 61 11.68 -3.24 -8.63
N ILE A 62 10.66 -3.44 -7.80
CA ILE A 62 9.39 -2.74 -7.90
C ILE A 62 9.57 -1.25 -7.57
N LYS A 63 10.43 -0.93 -6.61
CA LYS A 63 10.73 0.46 -6.19
C LYS A 63 11.43 1.28 -7.29
N THR A 64 11.98 0.65 -8.32
CA THR A 64 12.60 1.36 -9.45
C THR A 64 11.63 2.25 -10.24
N VAL A 65 10.32 2.10 -10.05
CA VAL A 65 9.31 3.00 -10.63
C VAL A 65 9.48 4.44 -10.15
N SER A 66 10.13 4.68 -9.01
CA SER A 66 10.50 6.01 -8.53
C SER A 66 11.29 6.82 -9.55
N LYS A 67 12.12 6.17 -10.39
CA LYS A 67 12.84 6.82 -11.50
C LYS A 67 11.90 7.43 -12.55
N VAL A 68 10.70 6.87 -12.71
CA VAL A 68 9.66 7.45 -13.56
C VAL A 68 9.08 8.69 -12.90
N PHE A 69 8.85 8.65 -11.57
CA PHE A 69 8.33 9.80 -10.82
C PHE A 69 9.31 10.96 -10.82
N GLU A 70 10.61 10.70 -10.68
CA GLU A 70 11.66 11.71 -10.79
C GLU A 70 11.66 12.41 -12.17
N LYS A 71 11.43 11.66 -13.26
CA LYS A 71 11.31 12.24 -14.59
C LYS A 71 10.08 13.13 -14.72
N ILE A 72 8.94 12.70 -14.16
CA ILE A 72 7.69 13.48 -14.15
C ILE A 72 7.89 14.79 -13.36
N ALA A 73 8.57 14.72 -12.22
CA ALA A 73 8.82 15.87 -11.36
C ALA A 73 9.79 16.89 -11.96
N LYS A 74 10.66 16.50 -12.92
CA LYS A 74 11.61 17.40 -13.63
C LYS A 74 10.98 18.17 -14.77
N GLU A 75 9.75 17.84 -15.16
CA GLU A 75 9.06 18.53 -16.23
C GLU A 75 8.69 19.98 -15.84
N ASN A 76 8.77 20.88 -16.81
CA ASN A 76 8.37 22.26 -16.61
C ASN A 76 6.90 22.36 -16.12
N ARG A 77 6.61 23.33 -15.25
CA ARG A 77 5.29 23.57 -14.65
C ARG A 77 4.82 22.50 -13.68
N PHE A 78 5.72 21.66 -13.16
CA PHE A 78 5.47 20.79 -12.02
C PHE A 78 6.12 21.38 -10.77
N ARG A 79 5.36 21.45 -9.67
CA ARG A 79 5.87 21.83 -8.36
C ARG A 79 5.43 20.83 -7.31
N LEU A 80 6.34 20.47 -6.40
CA LEU A 80 6.04 19.65 -5.24
C LEU A 80 5.83 20.56 -4.02
N PHE A 81 4.80 20.27 -3.23
CA PHE A 81 4.50 20.86 -1.94
C PHE A 81 4.31 19.71 -0.94
N ALA A 82 5.41 19.13 -0.50
CA ALA A 82 5.39 18.12 0.55
C ALA A 82 5.44 18.77 1.93
N ASN A 83 5.10 18.02 2.98
CA ASN A 83 4.80 18.51 4.31
C ASN A 83 3.60 19.47 4.35
N VAL A 84 2.59 19.21 3.50
CA VAL A 84 1.32 19.96 3.44
C VAL A 84 0.14 19.00 3.47
N GLU A 85 -0.66 19.05 4.51
CA GLU A 85 -1.74 18.09 4.76
C GLU A 85 -3.12 18.67 4.42
N LEU A 86 -3.85 17.99 3.53
CA LEU A 86 -5.25 18.30 3.25
C LEU A 86 -6.11 18.07 4.51
N GLY A 87 -6.90 19.08 4.88
CA GLY A 87 -7.75 19.08 6.06
C GLY A 87 -7.11 19.67 7.31
N LYS A 88 -5.79 19.92 7.28
CA LYS A 88 -5.04 20.55 8.37
C LYS A 88 -4.39 21.87 7.96
N ASP A 89 -3.58 21.85 6.92
CA ASP A 89 -2.83 23.02 6.44
C ASP A 89 -3.61 23.77 5.36
N VAL A 90 -4.34 23.03 4.52
CA VAL A 90 -5.22 23.55 3.47
C VAL A 90 -6.53 22.76 3.46
N SER A 91 -7.65 23.44 3.21
CA SER A 91 -8.95 22.77 3.09
C SER A 91 -9.25 22.40 1.62
N LEU A 92 -10.11 21.40 1.40
CA LEU A 92 -10.58 21.07 0.05
C LEU A 92 -11.31 22.26 -0.59
N LYS A 93 -12.07 23.02 0.22
CA LYS A 93 -12.76 24.22 -0.26
C LYS A 93 -11.78 25.26 -0.79
N ASP A 94 -10.70 25.54 -0.05
CA ASP A 94 -9.68 26.50 -0.48
C ASP A 94 -8.99 26.05 -1.77
N LEU A 95 -8.66 24.75 -1.88
CA LEU A 95 -8.10 24.20 -3.12
C LEU A 95 -9.09 24.36 -4.29
N ARG A 96 -10.37 24.08 -4.09
CA ARG A 96 -11.40 24.26 -5.13
C ARG A 96 -11.50 25.70 -5.61
N ASP A 97 -11.34 26.65 -4.72
CA ASP A 97 -11.42 28.08 -5.04
C ASP A 97 -10.17 28.54 -5.82
N GLN A 98 -8.98 28.02 -5.50
CA GLN A 98 -7.70 28.41 -6.09
C GLN A 98 -7.33 27.67 -7.37
N TYR A 99 -7.84 26.47 -7.62
CA TYR A 99 -7.45 25.64 -8.75
C TYR A 99 -8.61 25.44 -9.74
N ASP A 100 -8.24 25.30 -11.02
CA ASP A 100 -9.21 24.91 -12.04
C ASP A 100 -9.71 23.49 -11.82
N VAL A 101 -8.80 22.61 -11.34
CA VAL A 101 -9.07 21.18 -11.08
C VAL A 101 -8.34 20.75 -9.82
N VAL A 102 -9.00 19.95 -9.00
CA VAL A 102 -8.41 19.27 -7.83
C VAL A 102 -8.55 17.76 -8.02
N ILE A 103 -7.44 17.03 -7.98
CA ILE A 103 -7.41 15.57 -8.07
C ILE A 103 -7.05 14.98 -6.71
N LEU A 104 -7.93 14.17 -6.14
CA LEU A 104 -7.65 13.42 -4.92
C LEU A 104 -6.99 12.08 -5.30
N ALA A 105 -5.67 12.00 -5.12
CA ALA A 105 -4.85 10.80 -5.35
C ALA A 105 -4.30 10.25 -4.02
N THR A 106 -5.08 10.39 -2.94
CA THR A 106 -4.69 10.15 -1.54
C THR A 106 -4.57 8.68 -1.16
N GLY A 107 -4.91 7.78 -2.07
CA GLY A 107 -4.82 6.34 -1.83
C GLY A 107 -5.88 5.82 -0.85
N ALA A 108 -5.54 4.71 -0.18
CA ALA A 108 -6.31 4.08 0.88
C ALA A 108 -5.31 3.61 1.94
N SER A 109 -5.35 4.20 3.12
CA SER A 109 -4.36 3.95 4.20
C SER A 109 -4.98 3.49 5.51
N LYS A 110 -6.32 3.46 5.63
CA LYS A 110 -7.02 2.97 6.82
C LYS A 110 -7.24 1.47 6.71
N GLY A 111 -6.64 0.67 7.58
CA GLY A 111 -6.84 -0.78 7.59
C GLY A 111 -8.29 -1.14 7.93
N ARG A 112 -8.85 -2.10 7.20
CA ARG A 112 -10.16 -2.66 7.52
C ARG A 112 -10.12 -3.48 8.80
N LYS A 113 -11.18 -3.37 9.60
CA LYS A 113 -11.32 -4.13 10.83
C LYS A 113 -12.00 -5.49 10.58
N LEU A 114 -11.63 -6.48 11.39
CA LEU A 114 -12.29 -7.79 11.43
C LEU A 114 -13.69 -7.69 12.03
N GLY A 115 -13.87 -6.79 13.01
CA GLY A 115 -15.13 -6.65 13.77
C GLY A 115 -15.38 -7.81 14.71
N ILE A 116 -14.34 -8.43 15.26
CA ILE A 116 -14.43 -9.59 16.18
C ILE A 116 -13.96 -9.20 17.58
N PRO A 117 -14.43 -9.91 18.62
CA PRO A 117 -13.95 -9.73 19.99
C PRO A 117 -12.41 -9.87 20.05
N GLY A 118 -11.77 -9.00 20.84
CA GLY A 118 -10.34 -9.03 21.07
C GLY A 118 -9.48 -8.40 19.97
N GLU A 119 -10.07 -7.88 18.89
CA GLU A 119 -9.32 -7.21 17.81
C GLU A 119 -8.48 -6.00 18.30
N GLY A 120 -8.89 -5.35 19.41
CA GLY A 120 -8.16 -4.21 19.99
C GLY A 120 -7.11 -4.60 21.05
N LEU A 121 -6.78 -5.86 21.23
CA LEU A 121 -5.70 -6.29 22.14
C LEU A 121 -4.34 -5.83 21.61
N ARG A 122 -3.39 -5.52 22.53
CA ARG A 122 -2.02 -5.22 22.13
C ARG A 122 -1.45 -6.36 21.28
N ASN A 123 -0.67 -6.01 20.27
CA ASN A 123 -0.09 -6.91 19.28
C ASN A 123 -1.11 -7.59 18.33
N SER A 124 -2.34 -7.07 18.28
CA SER A 124 -3.28 -7.29 17.19
C SER A 124 -3.22 -6.05 16.30
N LEU A 125 -2.45 -6.12 15.23
CA LEU A 125 -2.09 -5.00 14.37
C LEU A 125 -2.81 -5.09 13.02
N SER A 126 -3.05 -3.94 12.40
CA SER A 126 -3.37 -3.89 10.97
C SER A 126 -2.10 -3.94 10.12
N ALA A 127 -2.16 -4.51 8.92
CA ALA A 127 -1.10 -4.34 7.93
C ALA A 127 -0.89 -2.86 7.56
N ALA A 128 -1.92 -2.00 7.75
CA ALA A 128 -1.80 -0.54 7.61
C ALA A 128 -0.90 0.12 8.66
N GLU A 129 -0.54 -0.59 9.73
CA GLU A 129 0.40 -0.17 10.76
C GLU A 129 1.73 -0.91 10.64
N PHE A 130 1.67 -2.23 10.44
CA PHE A 130 2.85 -3.08 10.39
C PHE A 130 3.71 -2.85 9.13
N VAL A 131 3.10 -2.67 7.95
CA VAL A 131 3.83 -2.44 6.70
C VAL A 131 4.58 -1.11 6.70
N PRO A 132 3.96 0.04 7.04
CA PRO A 132 4.69 1.30 7.13
C PRO A 132 5.71 1.30 8.29
N TRP A 133 5.51 0.55 9.39
CA TRP A 133 6.49 0.40 10.45
C TRP A 133 7.82 -0.16 9.93
N TYR A 134 7.83 -1.27 9.18
CA TYR A 134 9.09 -1.80 8.65
C TYR A 134 9.60 -1.05 7.41
N ASN A 135 8.81 -0.17 6.83
CA ASN A 135 9.18 0.65 5.69
C ASN A 135 9.60 2.09 6.04
N ALA A 136 9.84 2.40 7.31
CA ALA A 136 10.30 3.71 7.76
C ALA A 136 9.30 4.86 7.48
N HIS A 137 8.01 4.63 7.69
CA HIS A 137 7.03 5.70 7.63
C HIS A 137 7.04 6.48 8.95
N PRO A 138 7.24 7.81 8.95
CA PRO A 138 7.45 8.58 10.18
C PRO A 138 6.28 8.51 11.18
N ASP A 139 5.03 8.39 10.71
CA ASP A 139 3.86 8.26 11.59
C ASP A 139 3.75 6.89 12.28
N TYR A 140 4.57 5.90 11.91
CA TYR A 140 4.46 4.51 12.39
C TYR A 140 5.73 3.98 13.03
N VAL A 141 6.76 4.81 13.24
CA VAL A 141 8.02 4.39 13.86
C VAL A 141 7.84 3.86 15.28
N ASP A 142 6.90 4.46 16.02
CA ASP A 142 6.61 4.14 17.42
C ASP A 142 5.58 3.02 17.62
N VAL A 143 5.15 2.34 16.55
CA VAL A 143 4.24 1.20 16.66
C VAL A 143 4.90 0.10 17.48
N GLU A 144 4.26 -0.28 18.60
CA GLU A 144 4.73 -1.38 19.43
C GLU A 144 4.52 -2.72 18.73
N VAL A 145 5.61 -3.34 18.28
CA VAL A 145 5.62 -4.68 17.68
C VAL A 145 6.37 -5.63 18.60
N ASP A 146 5.64 -6.55 19.23
CA ASP A 146 6.24 -7.59 20.08
C ASP A 146 6.41 -8.89 19.31
N LEU A 147 7.66 -9.28 19.06
CA LEU A 147 8.06 -10.49 18.33
C LEU A 147 8.61 -11.59 19.27
N SER A 148 8.25 -11.55 20.54
CA SER A 148 8.74 -12.50 21.56
C SER A 148 8.07 -13.87 21.52
N SER A 149 6.92 -14.00 20.84
CA SER A 149 6.21 -15.27 20.64
C SER A 149 6.87 -16.12 19.54
N ASP A 150 6.74 -17.44 19.62
CA ASP A 150 7.17 -18.37 18.57
C ASP A 150 6.33 -18.29 17.29
N THR A 151 5.06 -17.91 17.43
CA THR A 151 4.09 -17.96 16.32
C THR A 151 3.50 -16.57 16.06
N ALA A 152 3.36 -16.22 14.78
CA ALA A 152 2.60 -15.08 14.26
C ALA A 152 1.50 -15.56 13.31
N VAL A 153 0.35 -14.90 13.34
CA VAL A 153 -0.78 -15.18 12.44
C VAL A 153 -1.07 -13.95 11.59
N VAL A 154 -1.19 -14.16 10.28
CA VAL A 154 -1.55 -13.12 9.30
C VAL A 154 -2.93 -13.45 8.72
N ILE A 155 -3.89 -12.53 8.87
CA ILE A 155 -5.25 -12.69 8.38
C ILE A 155 -5.40 -12.01 7.03
N GLY A 156 -5.62 -12.80 5.99
CA GLY A 156 -5.79 -12.30 4.63
C GLY A 156 -5.23 -13.30 3.60
N ALA A 157 -5.63 -13.15 2.34
CA ALA A 157 -5.18 -14.02 1.25
C ALA A 157 -4.86 -13.19 -0.01
N GLY A 158 -4.14 -12.09 0.16
CA GLY A 158 -3.65 -11.20 -0.89
C GLY A 158 -2.18 -10.86 -0.73
N ASN A 159 -1.60 -10.13 -1.70
CA ASN A 159 -0.16 -9.82 -1.74
C ASN A 159 0.36 -9.14 -0.47
N VAL A 160 -0.42 -8.25 0.15
CA VAL A 160 -0.01 -7.60 1.42
C VAL A 160 0.12 -8.63 2.56
N ALA A 161 -0.80 -9.61 2.63
CA ALA A 161 -0.68 -10.69 3.62
C ALA A 161 0.57 -11.54 3.36
N MET A 162 0.90 -11.75 2.09
CA MET A 162 2.10 -12.46 1.67
C MET A 162 3.37 -11.70 2.07
N ASP A 163 3.44 -10.40 1.78
CA ASP A 163 4.57 -9.54 2.16
C ASP A 163 4.80 -9.55 3.68
N VAL A 164 3.73 -9.33 4.45
CA VAL A 164 3.79 -9.37 5.92
C VAL A 164 4.32 -10.72 6.41
N ALA A 165 3.77 -11.81 5.90
CA ALA A 165 4.16 -13.16 6.32
C ALA A 165 5.60 -13.49 5.91
N ARG A 166 6.03 -13.06 4.72
CA ARG A 166 7.41 -13.24 4.24
C ARG A 166 8.40 -12.49 5.12
N ILE A 167 8.15 -11.20 5.42
CA ILE A 167 9.02 -10.38 6.29
C ILE A 167 9.13 -10.97 7.71
N LEU A 168 8.08 -11.62 8.22
CA LEU A 168 8.11 -12.31 9.51
C LEU A 168 8.81 -13.68 9.45
N ALA A 169 8.77 -14.35 8.31
CA ALA A 169 9.27 -15.72 8.13
C ALA A 169 10.71 -15.79 7.59
N ILE A 170 11.17 -14.78 6.87
CA ILE A 170 12.54 -14.71 6.31
C ILE A 170 13.59 -14.71 7.42
N ASP A 171 14.81 -15.19 7.14
CA ASP A 171 15.92 -14.91 8.04
C ASP A 171 16.20 -13.41 8.03
N PRO A 172 16.16 -12.74 9.19
CA PRO A 172 16.33 -11.28 9.23
C PRO A 172 17.66 -10.78 8.66
N THR A 173 18.68 -11.61 8.56
CA THR A 173 19.95 -11.25 7.93
C THR A 173 19.82 -11.05 6.42
N GLU A 174 18.86 -11.71 5.78
CA GLU A 174 18.54 -11.51 4.35
C GLU A 174 17.96 -10.11 4.08
N LEU A 175 17.48 -9.40 5.12
CA LEU A 175 16.99 -8.02 5.02
C LEU A 175 18.12 -6.98 5.16
N ASP A 176 19.31 -7.35 5.60
CA ASP A 176 20.45 -6.45 5.78
C ASP A 176 20.77 -5.62 4.52
N PRO A 177 20.79 -6.18 3.29
CA PRO A 177 21.08 -5.42 2.08
C PRO A 177 19.87 -4.66 1.52
N THR A 178 18.77 -4.55 2.26
CA THR A 178 17.53 -3.90 1.82
C THR A 178 17.34 -2.52 2.45
N ASP A 179 16.30 -1.80 2.03
CA ASP A 179 15.91 -0.51 2.62
C ASP A 179 14.91 -0.64 3.78
N VAL A 180 14.91 -1.78 4.48
CA VAL A 180 14.13 -1.97 5.71
C VAL A 180 14.53 -0.92 6.76
N ALA A 181 13.55 -0.43 7.53
CA ALA A 181 13.80 0.53 8.60
C ALA A 181 14.72 -0.05 9.68
N GLU A 182 15.73 0.70 10.14
CA GLU A 182 16.73 0.22 11.10
C GLU A 182 16.10 -0.23 12.43
N HIS A 183 15.10 0.51 12.95
CA HIS A 183 14.38 0.13 14.16
C HIS A 183 13.63 -1.20 13.99
N ALA A 184 13.04 -1.42 12.82
CA ALA A 184 12.32 -2.66 12.51
C ALA A 184 13.30 -3.83 12.30
N LEU A 185 14.40 -3.62 11.58
CA LEU A 185 15.44 -4.63 11.37
C LEU A 185 16.03 -5.12 12.70
N THR A 186 16.32 -4.19 13.62
CA THR A 186 16.79 -4.51 14.96
C THR A 186 15.80 -5.40 15.72
N ARG A 187 14.50 -5.09 15.65
CA ARG A 187 13.44 -5.90 16.25
C ARG A 187 13.28 -7.26 15.58
N LEU A 188 13.34 -7.31 14.26
CA LEU A 188 13.25 -8.57 13.49
C LEU A 188 14.43 -9.50 13.79
N LYS A 189 15.65 -8.99 13.95
CA LYS A 189 16.83 -9.78 14.34
C LYS A 189 16.70 -10.38 15.75
N GLN A 190 15.96 -9.74 16.63
CA GLN A 190 15.68 -10.22 18.00
C GLN A 190 14.42 -11.08 18.09
N SER A 191 13.76 -11.35 16.96
CA SER A 191 12.50 -12.07 16.90
C SER A 191 12.65 -13.54 17.29
N ASN A 192 11.72 -13.99 18.13
CA ASN A 192 11.54 -15.41 18.46
C ASN A 192 10.58 -16.14 17.51
N ILE A 193 9.97 -15.43 16.56
CA ILE A 193 9.02 -16.04 15.62
C ILE A 193 9.74 -17.07 14.76
N ARG A 194 9.19 -18.29 14.76
CA ARG A 194 9.64 -19.43 13.95
C ARG A 194 8.52 -19.97 13.06
N THR A 195 7.26 -19.70 13.43
CA THR A 195 6.09 -20.16 12.67
C THR A 195 5.24 -18.95 12.28
N VAL A 196 5.00 -18.78 11.00
CA VAL A 196 4.08 -17.77 10.46
C VAL A 196 2.93 -18.49 9.75
N ILE A 197 1.69 -18.14 10.09
CA ILE A 197 0.50 -18.79 9.52
C ILE A 197 -0.35 -17.73 8.82
N ILE A 198 -0.51 -17.84 7.52
CA ILE A 198 -1.47 -17.04 6.74
C ILE A 198 -2.83 -17.76 6.81
N CYS A 199 -3.88 -17.03 7.21
CA CYS A 199 -5.23 -17.56 7.27
C CYS A 199 -6.17 -16.84 6.30
N GLY A 200 -6.68 -17.56 5.31
CA GLY A 200 -7.70 -17.10 4.36
C GLY A 200 -9.09 -17.66 4.68
N ARG A 201 -10.11 -16.80 4.76
CA ARG A 201 -11.50 -17.24 5.04
C ARG A 201 -12.16 -18.03 3.89
N ARG A 202 -11.63 -17.89 2.68
CA ARG A 202 -12.13 -18.55 1.46
C ARG A 202 -11.16 -19.64 1.01
N GLY A 203 -11.54 -20.40 -0.02
CA GLY A 203 -10.69 -21.43 -0.60
C GLY A 203 -9.55 -20.85 -1.47
N PRO A 204 -8.59 -21.72 -1.87
CA PRO A 204 -7.47 -21.35 -2.74
C PRO A 204 -7.90 -20.64 -4.04
N GLU A 205 -9.05 -21.05 -4.60
CA GLU A 205 -9.64 -20.49 -5.83
C GLU A 205 -10.06 -19.02 -5.71
N HIS A 206 -10.14 -18.51 -4.50
CA HIS A 206 -10.49 -17.12 -4.19
C HIS A 206 -9.32 -16.32 -3.61
N ALA A 207 -8.12 -16.89 -3.61
CA ALA A 207 -6.94 -16.18 -3.15
C ALA A 207 -6.58 -15.04 -4.12
N ALA A 208 -6.27 -13.86 -3.56
CA ALA A 208 -5.88 -12.68 -4.31
C ALA A 208 -4.34 -12.52 -4.38
N PHE A 209 -3.60 -13.57 -4.06
CA PHE A 209 -2.16 -13.65 -4.32
C PHE A 209 -1.90 -13.61 -5.83
N THR A 210 -0.77 -13.07 -6.23
CA THR A 210 -0.31 -13.21 -7.61
C THR A 210 0.66 -14.39 -7.75
N ALA A 211 0.64 -15.07 -8.88
CA ALA A 211 1.52 -16.21 -9.12
C ALA A 211 3.02 -15.89 -8.96
N PRO A 212 3.54 -14.71 -9.34
CA PRO A 212 4.92 -14.32 -9.05
C PRO A 212 5.25 -14.34 -7.55
N GLU A 213 4.40 -13.74 -6.71
CA GLU A 213 4.60 -13.72 -5.25
C GLU A 213 4.60 -15.14 -4.65
N LEU A 214 3.67 -16.00 -5.08
CA LEU A 214 3.63 -17.40 -4.66
C LEU A 214 4.91 -18.16 -5.04
N ARG A 215 5.44 -17.92 -6.25
CA ARG A 215 6.66 -18.60 -6.75
C ARG A 215 7.95 -18.12 -6.08
N ASP A 216 7.91 -16.97 -5.41
CA ASP A 216 9.06 -16.47 -4.65
C ASP A 216 9.17 -17.10 -3.26
N LEU A 217 8.07 -17.55 -2.65
CA LEU A 217 8.07 -18.20 -1.33
C LEU A 217 8.99 -19.43 -1.22
N PRO A 218 9.00 -20.38 -2.16
CA PRO A 218 9.91 -21.53 -2.13
C PRO A 218 11.39 -21.17 -2.16
N LYS A 219 11.74 -19.96 -2.58
CA LYS A 219 13.13 -19.47 -2.65
C LYS A 219 13.67 -19.03 -1.29
N LEU A 220 12.83 -18.89 -0.28
CA LEU A 220 13.27 -18.62 1.10
C LEU A 220 14.16 -19.76 1.57
N GLU A 221 15.46 -19.50 1.76
CA GLU A 221 16.45 -20.55 2.03
C GLU A 221 16.24 -21.20 3.39
N ASN A 222 15.95 -20.40 4.41
CA ASN A 222 15.83 -20.82 5.81
C ASN A 222 14.39 -21.02 6.28
N THR A 223 13.42 -21.16 5.35
CA THR A 223 12.01 -21.30 5.67
C THR A 223 11.36 -22.44 4.90
N ASN A 224 10.64 -23.32 5.60
CA ASN A 224 9.75 -24.28 5.00
C ASN A 224 8.40 -23.63 4.71
N VAL A 225 7.98 -23.63 3.45
CA VAL A 225 6.66 -23.15 3.05
C VAL A 225 5.74 -24.35 2.82
N SER A 226 4.49 -24.28 3.29
CA SER A 226 3.55 -25.39 3.14
C SER A 226 2.11 -24.89 2.92
N ILE A 227 1.40 -25.67 2.12
CA ILE A 227 -0.05 -25.55 1.90
C ILE A 227 -0.61 -26.97 1.98
N ASP A 228 -1.81 -27.15 2.55
CA ASP A 228 -2.47 -28.45 2.55
C ASP A 228 -2.87 -28.85 1.12
N SER A 229 -2.28 -29.94 0.60
CA SER A 229 -2.53 -30.46 -0.74
C SER A 229 -3.99 -30.79 -0.98
N LYS A 230 -4.70 -31.29 0.05
CA LYS A 230 -6.13 -31.57 -0.04
C LYS A 230 -6.96 -30.33 -0.33
N GLN A 231 -6.62 -29.18 0.29
CA GLN A 231 -7.32 -27.93 0.01
C GLN A 231 -7.14 -27.49 -1.46
N ILE A 232 -5.96 -27.75 -2.05
CA ILE A 232 -5.67 -27.45 -3.46
C ILE A 232 -6.44 -28.40 -4.38
N GLU A 233 -6.43 -29.71 -4.10
CA GLU A 233 -7.17 -30.71 -4.87
C GLU A 233 -8.67 -30.44 -4.88
N ASP A 234 -9.24 -30.11 -3.74
CA ASP A 234 -10.67 -29.77 -3.61
C ASP A 234 -11.01 -28.45 -4.34
N ALA A 235 -10.09 -27.47 -4.34
CA ALA A 235 -10.24 -26.26 -5.14
C ALA A 235 -10.22 -26.56 -6.65
N ILE A 236 -9.31 -27.42 -7.11
CA ILE A 236 -9.23 -27.84 -8.52
C ILE A 236 -10.53 -28.50 -8.96
N LYS A 237 -11.12 -29.41 -8.14
CA LYS A 237 -12.41 -30.03 -8.46
C LYS A 237 -13.52 -28.99 -8.64
N ARG A 238 -13.64 -28.05 -7.70
CA ARG A 238 -14.63 -26.95 -7.79
C ARG A 238 -14.45 -26.08 -9.01
N ILE A 239 -13.20 -25.77 -9.36
CA ILE A 239 -12.88 -24.97 -10.56
C ILE A 239 -13.30 -25.69 -11.83
N ILE A 240 -13.04 -27.01 -11.94
CA ILE A 240 -13.43 -27.83 -13.09
C ILE A 240 -14.95 -27.84 -13.26
N GLU A 241 -15.71 -27.92 -12.16
CA GLU A 241 -17.17 -27.87 -12.17
C GLU A 241 -17.75 -26.53 -12.66
N LEU A 242 -16.99 -25.44 -12.53
CA LEU A 242 -17.40 -24.09 -12.95
C LEU A 242 -17.15 -23.80 -14.45
N GLY A 243 -16.40 -24.64 -15.16
CA GLY A 243 -16.13 -24.52 -16.60
C GLY A 243 -14.84 -23.76 -16.94
N GLU A 244 -14.92 -22.68 -17.74
CA GLU A 244 -13.74 -21.94 -18.15
C GLU A 244 -12.99 -21.28 -16.97
N ILE A 245 -11.67 -21.45 -16.96
CA ILE A 245 -10.78 -20.94 -15.89
C ILE A 245 -9.99 -19.76 -16.42
N GLU A 246 -10.05 -18.64 -15.73
CA GLU A 246 -9.19 -17.49 -16.01
C GLU A 246 -7.71 -17.87 -15.86
N LYS A 247 -6.87 -17.35 -16.76
CA LYS A 247 -5.43 -17.63 -16.82
C LYS A 247 -4.72 -17.36 -15.49
N ASP A 248 -5.06 -16.28 -14.81
CA ASP A 248 -4.40 -15.88 -13.56
C ASP A 248 -4.77 -16.85 -12.43
N LEU A 249 -6.01 -17.30 -12.35
CA LEU A 249 -6.43 -18.31 -11.39
C LEU A 249 -5.68 -19.64 -11.63
N LYS A 250 -5.57 -20.07 -12.89
CA LYS A 250 -4.81 -21.28 -13.24
C LYS A 250 -3.35 -21.18 -12.80
N ASN A 251 -2.70 -20.03 -13.06
CA ASN A 251 -1.32 -19.79 -12.66
C ASN A 251 -1.14 -19.79 -11.14
N ASN A 252 -2.11 -19.25 -10.39
CA ASN A 252 -2.08 -19.21 -8.93
C ASN A 252 -2.24 -20.61 -8.32
N ILE A 253 -3.20 -21.39 -8.82
CA ILE A 253 -3.42 -22.79 -8.37
C ILE A 253 -2.17 -23.63 -8.64
N GLU A 254 -1.57 -23.50 -9.82
CA GLU A 254 -0.35 -24.22 -10.16
C GLU A 254 0.83 -23.83 -9.23
N ALA A 255 0.99 -22.55 -8.94
CA ALA A 255 2.02 -22.09 -8.00
C ALA A 255 1.78 -22.65 -6.58
N MET A 256 0.53 -22.69 -6.11
CA MET A 256 0.18 -23.27 -4.80
C MET A 256 0.41 -24.79 -4.79
N ARG A 257 0.12 -25.50 -5.88
CA ARG A 257 0.38 -26.92 -6.01
C ARG A 257 1.88 -27.23 -5.89
N LEU A 258 2.73 -26.47 -6.57
CA LEU A 258 4.19 -26.61 -6.48
C LEU A 258 4.69 -26.37 -5.04
N ILE A 259 4.11 -25.48 -4.28
CA ILE A 259 4.43 -25.26 -2.86
C ILE A 259 4.01 -26.49 -2.03
N ALA A 260 2.81 -27.04 -2.27
CA ALA A 260 2.29 -28.19 -1.52
C ALA A 260 3.13 -29.46 -1.76
N GLU A 261 3.70 -29.61 -2.95
CA GLU A 261 4.54 -30.74 -3.37
C GLU A 261 6.02 -30.57 -2.99
N GLN A 262 6.42 -29.41 -2.46
CA GLN A 262 7.82 -29.12 -2.16
C GLN A 262 8.38 -30.03 -1.06
N GLN A 263 9.60 -30.52 -1.24
CA GLN A 263 10.30 -31.25 -0.19
C GLN A 263 10.65 -30.34 0.98
N LYS A 264 10.40 -30.82 2.21
CA LYS A 264 10.76 -30.08 3.41
C LYS A 264 12.26 -29.98 3.58
N LYS A 265 12.74 -28.77 3.87
CA LYS A 265 14.13 -28.47 4.22
C LYS A 265 14.36 -28.77 5.72
N ALA A 266 15.60 -29.09 6.10
CA ALA A 266 15.99 -29.23 7.51
C ALA A 266 16.26 -27.87 8.15
N VAL A 267 15.23 -27.01 8.22
CA VAL A 267 15.29 -25.64 8.75
C VAL A 267 14.19 -25.40 9.79
N ALA A 268 14.45 -24.47 10.71
CA ALA A 268 13.58 -24.25 11.86
C ALA A 268 12.35 -23.38 11.55
N ARG A 269 12.43 -22.50 10.55
CA ARG A 269 11.35 -21.55 10.22
C ARG A 269 10.28 -22.20 9.35
N LYS A 270 9.02 -21.81 9.55
CA LYS A 270 7.86 -22.32 8.81
C LYS A 270 6.95 -21.17 8.40
N LEU A 271 6.46 -21.23 7.16
CA LEU A 271 5.36 -20.43 6.65
C LEU A 271 4.26 -21.37 6.19
N GLU A 272 3.11 -21.33 6.82
CA GLU A 272 1.96 -22.15 6.48
C GLU A 272 0.84 -21.28 5.92
N ILE A 273 0.22 -21.71 4.81
CA ILE A 273 -0.96 -21.07 4.26
C ILE A 273 -2.17 -21.96 4.52
N LYS A 274 -3.11 -21.47 5.32
CA LYS A 274 -4.38 -22.12 5.67
C LYS A 274 -5.54 -21.41 4.99
N PHE A 275 -6.29 -22.13 4.20
CA PHE A 275 -7.54 -21.65 3.62
C PHE A 275 -8.75 -22.08 4.45
N LEU A 276 -9.92 -21.55 4.12
CA LEU A 276 -11.21 -21.87 4.75
C LEU A 276 -11.19 -21.66 6.28
N SER A 277 -10.44 -20.67 6.73
CA SER A 277 -10.20 -20.34 8.14
C SER A 277 -10.66 -18.91 8.40
N ALA A 278 -11.86 -18.72 8.95
CA ALA A 278 -12.42 -17.41 9.28
C ALA A 278 -12.19 -17.10 10.76
N PRO A 279 -11.49 -15.99 11.09
CA PRO A 279 -11.28 -15.62 12.50
C PRO A 279 -12.61 -15.19 13.14
N ILE A 280 -12.83 -15.59 14.38
CA ILE A 280 -14.04 -15.27 15.15
C ILE A 280 -13.78 -14.60 16.49
N GLU A 281 -12.60 -14.76 17.07
CA GLU A 281 -12.21 -14.16 18.33
C GLU A 281 -10.68 -14.13 18.48
N ILE A 282 -10.14 -13.06 19.03
CA ILE A 282 -8.76 -12.99 19.52
C ILE A 282 -8.79 -12.96 21.04
N LYS A 283 -8.05 -13.87 21.69
CA LYS A 283 -8.04 -14.02 23.14
C LYS A 283 -6.72 -13.58 23.73
N GLY A 284 -6.79 -13.06 24.95
CA GLY A 284 -5.61 -12.69 25.73
C GLY A 284 -5.97 -11.81 26.92
N ASN A 285 -5.00 -11.59 27.79
CA ASN A 285 -5.14 -10.68 28.92
C ASN A 285 -4.37 -9.38 28.61
N GLY A 286 -5.04 -8.39 28.04
CA GLY A 286 -4.46 -7.12 27.60
C GLY A 286 -3.53 -7.21 26.38
N LYS A 287 -3.13 -8.42 25.95
CA LYS A 287 -2.26 -8.71 24.82
C LYS A 287 -2.70 -10.02 24.15
N VAL A 288 -2.49 -10.15 22.86
CA VAL A 288 -2.76 -11.36 22.08
C VAL A 288 -2.04 -12.58 22.70
N ALA A 289 -2.80 -13.69 22.88
CA ALA A 289 -2.27 -14.98 23.31
C ALA A 289 -2.78 -16.15 22.44
N GLU A 290 -3.95 -16.00 21.83
CA GLU A 290 -4.58 -17.02 21.01
C GLU A 290 -5.56 -16.36 20.03
N ILE A 291 -5.76 -16.94 18.86
CA ILE A 291 -6.83 -16.58 17.93
C ILE A 291 -7.67 -17.82 17.59
N VAL A 292 -8.98 -17.66 17.57
CA VAL A 292 -9.97 -18.71 17.30
C VAL A 292 -10.56 -18.54 15.91
N PHE A 293 -10.66 -19.63 15.18
CA PHE A 293 -11.20 -19.70 13.84
C PHE A 293 -12.41 -20.64 13.77
N THR A 294 -13.35 -20.31 12.90
CA THR A 294 -14.32 -21.26 12.38
C THR A 294 -13.75 -21.90 11.11
N VAL A 295 -13.98 -23.22 10.96
CA VAL A 295 -13.70 -23.92 9.72
C VAL A 295 -14.81 -23.61 8.73
N ASN A 296 -14.44 -23.13 7.54
CA ASN A 296 -15.38 -22.90 6.46
C ASN A 296 -15.40 -24.08 5.48
N LYS A 297 -16.48 -24.21 4.72
CA LYS A 297 -16.61 -25.08 3.56
C LYS A 297 -17.15 -24.31 2.37
N VAL A 298 -16.97 -24.85 1.18
CA VAL A 298 -17.56 -24.30 -0.05
C VAL A 298 -18.67 -25.21 -0.52
N GLU A 299 -19.88 -24.68 -0.64
CA GLU A 299 -21.06 -25.38 -1.19
C GLU A 299 -21.75 -24.48 -2.20
N GLY A 300 -21.99 -24.98 -3.41
CA GLY A 300 -22.64 -24.22 -4.49
C GLY A 300 -21.91 -22.90 -4.82
N GLY A 301 -20.59 -22.89 -4.76
CA GLY A 301 -19.74 -21.69 -4.98
C GLY A 301 -19.77 -20.67 -3.85
N LYS A 302 -20.49 -20.93 -2.74
CA LYS A 302 -20.57 -20.05 -1.57
C LYS A 302 -19.73 -20.59 -0.42
N VAL A 303 -19.07 -19.68 0.30
CA VAL A 303 -18.35 -20.02 1.53
C VAL A 303 -19.33 -20.01 2.70
N ILE A 304 -19.41 -21.12 3.43
CA ILE A 304 -20.34 -21.33 4.54
C ILE A 304 -19.51 -21.71 5.77
N ALA A 305 -19.78 -21.07 6.90
CA ALA A 305 -19.19 -21.43 8.18
C ALA A 305 -19.76 -22.79 8.65
N THR A 306 -18.88 -23.68 9.14
CA THR A 306 -19.29 -24.91 9.81
C THR A 306 -19.45 -24.67 11.31
N LYS A 307 -19.77 -25.73 12.07
CA LYS A 307 -19.78 -25.72 13.54
C LYS A 307 -18.38 -25.97 14.13
N ASP A 308 -17.45 -26.44 13.31
CA ASP A 308 -16.13 -26.80 13.76
C ASP A 308 -15.26 -25.53 13.94
N THR A 309 -14.54 -25.49 15.03
CA THR A 309 -13.63 -24.43 15.39
C THR A 309 -12.26 -25.00 15.74
N PHE A 310 -11.24 -24.20 15.56
CA PHE A 310 -9.90 -24.47 16.06
C PHE A 310 -9.25 -23.16 16.55
N SER A 311 -8.20 -23.30 17.32
CA SER A 311 -7.46 -22.16 17.79
C SER A 311 -5.96 -22.27 17.49
N ILE A 312 -5.29 -21.14 17.41
CA ILE A 312 -3.85 -21.02 17.25
C ILE A 312 -3.30 -20.15 18.39
N LYS A 313 -2.41 -20.73 19.19
CA LYS A 313 -1.63 -19.93 20.16
C LYS A 313 -0.67 -19.05 19.40
N THR A 314 -0.72 -17.74 19.64
CA THR A 314 0.08 -16.75 18.94
C THR A 314 0.23 -15.50 19.80
N GLY A 315 1.34 -14.83 19.70
CA GLY A 315 1.54 -13.52 20.38
C GLY A 315 1.42 -12.34 19.43
N LEU A 316 1.26 -12.57 18.11
CA LEU A 316 1.10 -11.53 17.11
C LEU A 316 0.03 -11.92 16.10
N VAL A 317 -0.94 -11.04 15.90
CA VAL A 317 -1.92 -11.12 14.79
C VAL A 317 -1.77 -9.89 13.92
N VAL A 318 -1.60 -10.08 12.61
CA VAL A 318 -1.59 -8.98 11.64
C VAL A 318 -2.74 -9.14 10.65
N THR A 319 -3.64 -8.17 10.62
CA THR A 319 -4.83 -8.18 9.74
C THR A 319 -4.53 -7.49 8.41
N ALA A 320 -4.59 -8.22 7.31
CA ALA A 320 -4.30 -7.78 5.94
C ALA A 320 -5.51 -8.05 5.01
N ILE A 321 -6.69 -7.53 5.37
CA ILE A 321 -7.97 -7.77 4.67
C ILE A 321 -8.41 -6.60 3.78
N GLY A 322 -7.50 -5.70 3.48
CA GLY A 322 -7.71 -4.53 2.63
C GLY A 322 -7.70 -3.21 3.40
N TYR A 323 -7.83 -2.15 2.64
CA TYR A 323 -7.73 -0.77 3.11
C TYR A 323 -8.95 0.02 2.67
N ASP A 324 -9.26 1.06 3.41
CA ASP A 324 -10.26 2.07 3.09
C ASP A 324 -9.60 3.44 2.95
N SER A 325 -10.21 4.32 2.18
CA SER A 325 -9.80 5.72 2.05
C SER A 325 -10.05 6.48 3.35
N ILE A 326 -9.27 7.53 3.59
CA ILE A 326 -9.50 8.47 4.70
C ILE A 326 -10.64 9.41 4.31
N GLU A 327 -11.45 9.78 5.31
CA GLU A 327 -12.50 10.78 5.17
C GLU A 327 -11.90 12.19 5.15
N TYR A 328 -12.35 13.02 4.22
CA TYR A 328 -12.05 14.43 4.17
C TYR A 328 -13.34 15.22 4.25
N SER A 329 -13.31 16.40 4.90
CA SER A 329 -14.48 17.28 4.95
C SER A 329 -14.97 17.65 3.54
N GLY A 330 -16.23 17.43 3.27
CA GLY A 330 -16.85 17.67 1.96
C GLY A 330 -16.69 16.50 0.96
N VAL A 331 -16.20 15.34 1.41
CA VAL A 331 -16.06 14.17 0.54
C VAL A 331 -16.75 12.95 1.15
N SER A 332 -17.68 12.35 0.42
CA SER A 332 -18.39 11.14 0.86
C SER A 332 -17.57 9.89 0.59
N ILE A 333 -17.60 8.95 1.54
CA ILE A 333 -16.97 7.61 1.40
C ILE A 333 -18.06 6.56 1.26
N GLU A 334 -17.96 5.74 0.22
CA GLU A 334 -18.84 4.60 0.00
C GLU A 334 -18.00 3.33 -0.20
N SER A 335 -18.29 2.29 0.56
CA SER A 335 -17.56 1.00 0.51
C SER A 335 -16.04 1.17 0.59
N GLY A 336 -15.56 2.11 1.44
CA GLY A 336 -14.14 2.38 1.66
C GLY A 336 -13.45 3.18 0.55
N ARG A 337 -14.21 3.81 -0.35
CA ARG A 337 -13.71 4.61 -1.48
C ARG A 337 -14.37 5.99 -1.48
N ILE A 338 -13.72 6.97 -2.06
CA ILE A 338 -14.34 8.26 -2.34
C ILE A 338 -15.47 8.04 -3.35
N SER A 339 -16.70 8.48 -2.99
CA SER A 339 -17.86 8.39 -3.88
C SER A 339 -17.62 9.20 -5.14
N ASN A 340 -17.77 8.58 -6.31
CA ASN A 340 -17.47 9.22 -7.59
C ASN A 340 -18.19 8.56 -8.77
N ILE A 341 -18.36 9.32 -9.84
CA ILE A 341 -18.83 8.80 -11.12
C ILE A 341 -17.69 8.90 -12.12
N ALA A 342 -17.12 7.75 -12.48
CA ALA A 342 -15.98 7.63 -13.42
C ALA A 342 -14.75 8.48 -13.02
N GLY A 343 -14.63 8.87 -11.77
CA GLY A 343 -13.56 9.72 -11.25
C GLY A 343 -13.98 11.16 -10.95
N HIS A 344 -15.15 11.60 -11.36
CA HIS A 344 -15.71 12.91 -10.94
C HIS A 344 -16.40 12.78 -9.57
N VAL A 345 -16.02 13.63 -8.62
CA VAL A 345 -16.57 13.67 -7.27
C VAL A 345 -17.66 14.74 -7.20
N GLU A 346 -17.28 15.99 -7.29
CA GLU A 346 -18.19 17.16 -7.32
C GLU A 346 -17.47 18.38 -7.90
N HIS A 347 -18.22 19.32 -8.48
CA HIS A 347 -17.68 20.59 -9.01
C HIS A 347 -16.42 20.37 -9.89
N ASN A 348 -15.26 20.88 -9.44
CA ASN A 348 -13.96 20.73 -10.07
C ASN A 348 -13.05 19.70 -9.33
N VAL A 349 -13.65 18.82 -8.51
CA VAL A 349 -12.95 17.79 -7.75
C VAL A 349 -13.10 16.45 -8.44
N TYR A 350 -11.98 15.78 -8.60
CA TYR A 350 -11.87 14.43 -9.19
C TYR A 350 -11.05 13.52 -8.26
N VAL A 351 -11.09 12.23 -8.52
CA VAL A 351 -10.37 11.24 -7.74
C VAL A 351 -9.70 10.22 -8.65
N ALA A 352 -8.50 9.78 -8.30
CA ALA A 352 -7.74 8.77 -9.02
C ALA A 352 -7.13 7.71 -8.08
N GLY A 353 -6.77 6.57 -8.63
CA GLY A 353 -6.06 5.52 -7.91
C GLY A 353 -6.92 4.76 -6.90
N TRP A 354 -6.32 4.34 -5.79
CA TRP A 354 -7.02 3.56 -4.78
C TRP A 354 -8.14 4.33 -4.07
N ALA A 355 -8.01 5.62 -3.96
CA ALA A 355 -9.10 6.47 -3.45
C ALA A 355 -10.37 6.37 -4.32
N LYS A 356 -10.22 6.18 -5.65
CA LYS A 356 -11.31 6.00 -6.62
C LYS A 356 -11.86 4.57 -6.64
N ARG A 357 -10.99 3.56 -6.83
CA ARG A 357 -11.39 2.19 -7.14
C ARG A 357 -11.23 1.20 -5.99
N GLY A 358 -10.68 1.65 -4.85
CA GLY A 358 -10.25 0.77 -3.76
C GLY A 358 -8.85 0.18 -4.00
N PRO A 359 -8.30 -0.56 -3.02
CA PRO A 359 -6.93 -1.10 -3.06
C PRO A 359 -6.84 -2.33 -3.98
N THR A 360 -7.10 -2.13 -5.26
CA THR A 360 -7.05 -3.16 -6.31
C THR A 360 -6.08 -2.78 -7.41
N GLY A 361 -5.54 -3.78 -8.09
CA GLY A 361 -4.55 -3.63 -9.16
C GLY A 361 -3.13 -3.35 -8.64
N VAL A 362 -2.18 -3.38 -9.57
CA VAL A 362 -0.75 -3.12 -9.33
C VAL A 362 -0.40 -1.64 -9.61
N ILE A 363 0.84 -1.24 -9.35
CA ILE A 363 1.30 0.15 -9.60
C ILE A 363 0.97 0.61 -11.03
N GLY A 364 1.17 -0.26 -12.03
CA GLY A 364 0.89 0.04 -13.44
C GLY A 364 -0.58 0.34 -13.75
N THR A 365 -1.52 -0.23 -13.00
CA THR A 365 -2.97 0.04 -13.14
C THR A 365 -3.31 1.53 -12.91
N ASN A 366 -2.50 2.23 -12.09
CA ASN A 366 -2.71 3.66 -11.86
C ASN A 366 -2.51 4.50 -13.13
N LYS A 367 -1.71 4.03 -14.09
CA LYS A 367 -1.43 4.77 -15.32
C LYS A 367 -2.66 4.86 -16.23
N SER A 368 -3.36 3.73 -16.45
CA SER A 368 -4.61 3.74 -17.23
C SER A 368 -5.71 4.50 -16.50
N ASP A 369 -5.89 4.25 -15.21
CA ASP A 369 -6.87 4.94 -14.37
C ASP A 369 -6.68 6.48 -14.39
N SER A 370 -5.42 6.94 -14.30
CA SER A 370 -5.09 8.36 -14.35
C SER A 370 -5.36 8.98 -15.73
N ASN A 371 -5.08 8.26 -16.82
CA ASN A 371 -5.40 8.73 -18.16
C ASN A 371 -6.91 8.92 -18.34
N ASP A 372 -7.72 7.94 -17.92
CA ASP A 372 -9.19 8.01 -18.00
C ASP A 372 -9.74 9.23 -17.24
N VAL A 373 -9.19 9.49 -16.04
CA VAL A 373 -9.60 10.66 -15.24
C VAL A 373 -9.19 11.97 -15.90
N VAL A 374 -7.97 12.06 -16.43
CA VAL A 374 -7.50 13.28 -17.11
C VAL A 374 -8.28 13.54 -18.40
N ASP A 375 -8.62 12.52 -19.15
CA ASP A 375 -9.47 12.65 -20.34
C ASP A 375 -10.87 13.18 -19.98
N LEU A 376 -11.42 12.74 -18.85
CA LEU A 376 -12.70 13.26 -18.33
C LEU A 376 -12.56 14.74 -17.93
N VAL A 377 -11.48 15.09 -17.23
CA VAL A 377 -11.18 16.47 -16.82
C VAL A 377 -11.09 17.39 -18.03
N ILE A 378 -10.31 17.02 -19.05
CA ILE A 378 -10.10 17.88 -20.24
C ILE A 378 -11.41 18.21 -20.94
N LYS A 379 -12.33 17.24 -21.03
CA LYS A 379 -13.67 17.45 -21.63
C LYS A 379 -14.55 18.41 -20.81
N SER A 380 -14.26 18.61 -19.54
CA SER A 380 -15.05 19.43 -18.60
C SER A 380 -14.43 20.79 -18.29
N LEU A 381 -13.24 21.11 -18.82
CA LEU A 381 -12.54 22.38 -18.57
C LEU A 381 -13.39 23.57 -19.00
N LYS A 382 -13.45 24.57 -18.13
CA LYS A 382 -14.05 25.90 -18.38
C LYS A 382 -12.96 26.92 -18.68
N GLU A 383 -13.28 28.22 -18.64
CA GLU A 383 -12.23 29.24 -18.73
C GLU A 383 -11.29 29.16 -17.50
N PRO A 384 -9.96 29.33 -17.70
CA PRO A 384 -8.98 29.25 -16.62
C PRO A 384 -9.21 30.31 -15.55
N LYS A 385 -8.99 29.96 -14.30
CA LYS A 385 -9.01 30.88 -13.17
C LYS A 385 -7.74 31.72 -13.09
N THR A 386 -7.87 32.93 -12.58
CA THR A 386 -6.71 33.73 -12.15
C THR A 386 -6.53 33.52 -10.64
N SER A 387 -5.45 32.85 -10.24
CA SER A 387 -5.15 32.56 -8.84
C SER A 387 -3.66 32.38 -8.61
N GLU A 388 -3.22 32.40 -7.36
CA GLU A 388 -1.83 32.12 -6.97
C GLU A 388 -1.59 30.65 -6.60
N GLY A 389 -2.68 29.85 -6.56
CA GLY A 389 -2.62 28.44 -6.16
C GLY A 389 -2.35 28.27 -4.67
N ILE A 390 -1.62 27.20 -4.32
CA ILE A 390 -1.38 26.83 -2.90
C ILE A 390 -0.56 27.88 -2.15
N THR A 391 0.28 28.64 -2.81
CA THR A 391 1.13 29.66 -2.17
C THR A 391 0.32 30.75 -1.45
N ALA A 392 -0.88 31.05 -1.93
CA ALA A 392 -1.81 31.97 -1.27
C ALA A 392 -2.50 31.36 -0.04
N LEU A 393 -2.48 30.05 0.11
CA LEU A 393 -3.19 29.31 1.17
C LEU A 393 -2.30 28.98 2.37
N LEU A 394 -1.00 28.80 2.14
CA LEU A 394 -0.08 28.41 3.20
C LEU A 394 0.21 29.58 4.14
N LYS A 395 0.23 29.27 5.44
CA LYS A 395 0.60 30.25 6.47
C LYS A 395 2.07 30.66 6.29
N SER A 396 2.37 31.92 6.62
CA SER A 396 3.75 32.41 6.67
C SER A 396 4.60 31.53 7.61
N GLY A 397 5.74 31.10 7.12
CA GLY A 397 6.65 30.20 7.87
C GLY A 397 6.32 28.72 7.80
N HIS A 398 5.30 28.30 7.04
CA HIS A 398 5.05 26.86 6.81
C HIS A 398 6.26 26.21 6.10
N GLU A 399 6.73 25.10 6.62
CA GLU A 399 7.96 24.42 6.19
C GLU A 399 7.69 23.45 5.04
N VAL A 400 7.49 23.99 3.83
CA VAL A 400 7.30 23.19 2.63
C VAL A 400 8.59 22.49 2.24
N ILE A 401 8.50 21.22 1.88
CA ILE A 401 9.54 20.48 1.17
C ILE A 401 9.19 20.49 -0.32
N ASP A 402 9.91 21.28 -1.09
CA ASP A 402 9.80 21.33 -2.54
C ASP A 402 10.63 20.21 -3.21
N GLN A 403 10.67 20.19 -4.54
CA GLN A 403 11.39 19.16 -5.28
C GLN A 403 12.90 19.18 -4.99
N ILE A 404 13.50 20.37 -4.82
CA ILE A 404 14.95 20.51 -4.52
C ILE A 404 15.26 20.02 -3.12
N ALA A 405 14.42 20.40 -2.14
CA ALA A 405 14.53 19.92 -0.76
C ALA A 405 14.36 18.38 -0.67
N TRP A 406 13.40 17.84 -1.41
CA TRP A 406 13.26 16.39 -1.50
C TRP A 406 14.49 15.70 -2.12
N GLU A 407 15.07 16.24 -3.17
CA GLU A 407 16.27 15.68 -3.78
C GLU A 407 17.46 15.63 -2.80
N LYS A 408 17.59 16.61 -1.91
CA LYS A 408 18.59 16.60 -0.83
C LYS A 408 18.32 15.49 0.19
N ILE A 409 17.08 15.33 0.65
CA ILE A 409 16.69 14.25 1.55
C ILE A 409 17.00 12.89 0.90
N ASN A 410 16.57 12.71 -0.35
CA ASN A 410 16.80 11.47 -1.09
C ASN A 410 18.30 11.16 -1.26
N ALA A 411 19.11 12.16 -1.58
CA ALA A 411 20.55 12.00 -1.72
C ALA A 411 21.20 11.61 -0.38
N SER A 412 20.83 12.26 0.72
CA SER A 412 21.33 11.93 2.06
C SER A 412 21.02 10.47 2.44
N GLU A 413 19.79 10.00 2.18
CA GLU A 413 19.39 8.61 2.45
C GLU A 413 20.17 7.58 1.60
N VAL A 414 20.40 7.90 0.32
CA VAL A 414 21.18 7.03 -0.60
C VAL A 414 22.63 6.98 -0.16
N ILE A 415 23.26 8.11 0.13
CA ILE A 415 24.65 8.17 0.61
C ILE A 415 24.80 7.37 1.91
N SER A 416 23.88 7.55 2.86
CA SER A 416 23.88 6.78 4.11
C SER A 416 23.73 5.28 3.87
N GLY A 417 22.96 4.89 2.85
CA GLY A 417 22.81 3.50 2.43
C GLY A 417 24.08 2.92 1.82
N GLU A 418 24.73 3.65 0.91
CA GLU A 418 25.97 3.23 0.26
C GLU A 418 27.07 2.88 1.28
N ILE A 419 27.18 3.67 2.35
CA ILE A 419 28.18 3.45 3.43
C ILE A 419 28.01 2.06 4.08
N VAL A 420 26.77 1.56 4.17
CA VAL A 420 26.42 0.30 4.86
C VAL A 420 25.96 -0.81 3.91
N GLY A 421 26.14 -0.63 2.60
CA GLY A 421 25.80 -1.62 1.58
C GLY A 421 24.30 -1.80 1.33
N LYS A 422 23.49 -0.74 1.58
CA LYS A 422 22.03 -0.71 1.36
C LYS A 422 21.66 0.21 0.20
N PRO A 423 20.50 0.03 -0.43
CA PRO A 423 20.00 0.99 -1.42
C PRO A 423 19.79 2.39 -0.85
N ARG A 424 19.40 2.47 0.42
CA ARG A 424 19.26 3.70 1.23
C ARG A 424 19.06 3.36 2.70
N VAL A 425 19.38 4.28 3.58
CA VAL A 425 18.92 4.32 4.98
C VAL A 425 17.89 5.43 5.10
N LYS A 426 16.62 5.06 5.30
CA LYS A 426 15.52 6.03 5.36
C LYS A 426 15.52 6.74 6.69
N GLU A 427 15.41 8.09 6.65
CA GLU A 427 15.14 8.89 7.83
C GLU A 427 13.70 8.72 8.29
N VAL A 428 13.47 8.57 9.58
CA VAL A 428 12.16 8.36 10.21
C VAL A 428 11.68 9.54 11.05
N ASP A 429 12.59 10.39 11.51
CA ASP A 429 12.24 11.58 12.30
C ASP A 429 11.78 12.72 11.39
N TRP A 430 10.56 13.20 11.63
CA TRP A 430 9.93 14.25 10.84
C TRP A 430 10.75 15.55 10.82
N LYS A 431 11.31 15.95 11.97
CA LYS A 431 12.10 17.18 12.08
C LYS A 431 13.44 17.05 11.35
N GLN A 432 14.06 15.87 11.42
CA GLN A 432 15.29 15.58 10.69
C GLN A 432 15.05 15.60 9.17
N LEU A 433 13.94 15.02 8.68
CA LEU A 433 13.56 15.10 7.28
C LEU A 433 13.44 16.54 6.80
N ILE A 434 12.77 17.42 7.56
CA ILE A 434 12.66 18.85 7.22
C ILE A 434 14.04 19.52 7.24
N SER A 435 14.87 19.24 8.23
CA SER A 435 16.22 19.79 8.36
C SER A 435 17.11 19.40 7.19
N LEU A 436 17.11 18.13 6.77
CA LEU A 436 17.85 17.62 5.62
C LEU A 436 17.42 18.29 4.30
N GLY A 437 16.14 18.58 4.13
CA GLY A 437 15.65 19.29 2.95
C GLY A 437 16.13 20.74 2.86
N ARG A 438 16.44 21.35 4.01
CA ARG A 438 16.89 22.76 4.10
C ARG A 438 18.41 22.95 4.07
N SER A 439 19.16 21.91 4.41
CA SER A 439 20.62 21.92 4.33
C SER A 439 21.10 21.94 2.90
#